data_0c417403f42c0e160e6f75ffb58b353a
#
_entry.id   0c417403f42c0e160e6f75ffb58b353a
#
_cell.length_a   1.000
_cell.length_b   1.000
_cell.length_c   1.000
_cell.angle_alpha   90.00
_cell.angle_beta   90.00
_cell.angle_gamma   90.00
#
_symmetry.space_group_name_H-M   'P 1'
#
loop_
_entity.id
_entity.type
_entity.pdbx_description
1 polymer ?
#
loop_
_entity_poly.entity_id
_entity_poly.type
_entity_poly.pdbx_seq_one_letter_code
_entity_poly.pdbx_strand_id
1 'polypeptide(L)'
;MLVLVLCFGPRAALAEPKHRIASLNLCTDQFVLMLANPENIVGLSPMVRDCQNAVLCEQARAVPSLRVSAEAVVAHQPDIVLGGTYTARVAMQVARSLGLPVVALRPADKLDDIPTQIMTVADAIGEPERGRQLVAAFRARLAELSVTAPNGPVAAIYAANGFVTQPGSLPDDVLRHAGFQNYTGRKGMSHMLKLPLETLIAHPPDLLILDRSGQGYSIAQAMLDNPVLQNAFPEAHKADIPARLWLCGLPQTLDVISRLQVNRAALDALR
;
A
#
# COMPACT_ATOMS: atom_id res chain seq x y z
N MET A 1 23.54 -53.64 -36.17
CA MET A 1 22.48 -52.80 -35.57
C MET A 1 23.04 -52.26 -34.26
N LEU A 2 23.56 -51.04 -34.26
CA LEU A 2 24.25 -50.42 -33.12
C LEU A 2 23.24 -49.55 -32.40
N VAL A 3 22.84 -49.88 -31.15
CA VAL A 3 21.91 -49.10 -30.32
C VAL A 3 22.71 -48.08 -29.53
N LEU A 4 22.56 -46.81 -29.89
CA LEU A 4 23.17 -45.69 -29.18
C LEU A 4 22.30 -45.34 -27.99
N VAL A 5 22.72 -45.71 -26.76
CA VAL A 5 22.05 -45.29 -25.52
C VAL A 5 22.49 -43.88 -25.16
N LEU A 6 21.61 -42.90 -25.38
CA LEU A 6 21.77 -41.53 -24.89
C LEU A 6 21.49 -41.49 -23.39
N CYS A 7 22.51 -41.42 -22.56
CA CYS A 7 22.40 -41.11 -21.13
C CYS A 7 22.08 -39.63 -20.94
N PHE A 8 20.81 -39.29 -20.64
CA PHE A 8 20.45 -38.00 -20.08
C PHE A 8 20.88 -37.98 -18.61
N GLY A 9 22.00 -37.36 -18.32
CA GLY A 9 22.42 -37.07 -16.95
C GLY A 9 21.47 -36.00 -16.31
N PRO A 10 21.24 -36.05 -15.00
CA PRO A 10 20.45 -35.02 -14.31
C PRO A 10 21.13 -33.68 -14.48
N ARG A 11 20.39 -32.71 -15.06
CA ARG A 11 20.83 -31.32 -15.17
C ARG A 11 20.83 -30.77 -13.75
N ALA A 12 22.01 -30.56 -13.16
CA ALA A 12 22.16 -29.87 -11.90
C ALA A 12 21.51 -28.49 -12.06
N ALA A 13 20.41 -28.25 -11.36
CA ALA A 13 19.83 -26.94 -11.24
C ALA A 13 20.93 -26.08 -10.57
N LEU A 14 21.49 -25.13 -11.31
CA LEU A 14 22.34 -24.10 -10.73
C LEU A 14 21.49 -23.36 -9.72
N ALA A 15 21.84 -23.42 -8.43
CA ALA A 15 21.20 -22.63 -7.40
C ALA A 15 21.34 -21.17 -7.82
N GLU A 16 20.22 -20.49 -7.97
CA GLU A 16 20.22 -19.04 -8.24
C GLU A 16 20.99 -18.34 -7.12
N PRO A 17 21.78 -17.30 -7.43
CA PRO A 17 22.52 -16.57 -6.43
C PRO A 17 21.54 -16.01 -5.40
N LYS A 18 21.74 -16.35 -4.13
CA LYS A 18 20.93 -15.83 -3.00
C LYS A 18 21.23 -14.35 -2.87
N HIS A 19 20.29 -13.50 -3.27
CA HIS A 19 20.37 -12.06 -3.01
C HIS A 19 20.15 -11.77 -1.53
N ARG A 20 21.03 -10.96 -0.94
CA ARG A 20 20.91 -10.44 0.42
C ARG A 20 20.14 -9.12 0.35
N ILE A 21 18.84 -9.15 0.65
CA ILE A 21 17.92 -8.04 0.42
C ILE A 21 17.75 -7.24 1.71
N ALA A 22 18.03 -5.92 1.66
CA ALA A 22 17.69 -4.98 2.72
C ALA A 22 16.62 -4.01 2.23
N SER A 23 15.61 -3.73 3.06
CA SER A 23 14.59 -2.73 2.75
C SER A 23 14.43 -1.74 3.91
N LEU A 24 14.34 -0.45 3.57
CA LEU A 24 14.42 0.69 4.48
C LEU A 24 13.14 1.53 4.50
N ASN A 25 12.04 1.02 3.93
CA ASN A 25 10.79 1.76 3.84
C ASN A 25 9.60 0.81 3.93
N LEU A 26 8.58 1.20 4.69
CA LEU A 26 7.37 0.41 4.95
C LEU A 26 6.74 -0.22 3.69
N CYS A 27 6.70 0.52 2.58
CA CYS A 27 6.06 0.03 1.36
C CYS A 27 6.95 -0.96 0.61
N THR A 28 8.26 -0.68 0.49
CA THR A 28 9.21 -1.63 -0.09
C THR A 28 9.39 -2.88 0.75
N ASP A 29 9.29 -2.76 2.09
CA ASP A 29 9.32 -3.90 3.01
C ASP A 29 8.19 -4.90 2.68
N GLN A 30 6.98 -4.39 2.43
CA GLN A 30 5.83 -5.23 2.11
C GLN A 30 5.93 -5.87 0.72
N PHE A 31 6.49 -5.16 -0.28
CA PHE A 31 6.79 -5.79 -1.56
C PHE A 31 7.83 -6.91 -1.42
N VAL A 32 8.89 -6.69 -0.63
CA VAL A 32 9.91 -7.72 -0.36
C VAL A 32 9.29 -8.94 0.32
N LEU A 33 8.39 -8.75 1.30
CA LEU A 33 7.70 -9.87 1.96
C LEU A 33 6.81 -10.69 1.00
N MET A 34 6.23 -10.06 -0.02
CA MET A 34 5.40 -10.76 -1.02
C MET A 34 6.23 -11.49 -2.07
N LEU A 35 7.41 -10.98 -2.39
CA LEU A 35 8.18 -11.38 -3.56
C LEU A 35 9.42 -12.22 -3.23
N ALA A 36 10.14 -11.91 -2.14
CA ALA A 36 11.38 -12.57 -1.80
C ALA A 36 11.17 -13.87 -1.00
N ASN A 37 12.14 -14.77 -1.08
CA ASN A 37 12.23 -15.85 -0.12
C ASN A 37 12.72 -15.30 1.24
N PRO A 38 12.11 -15.68 2.38
CA PRO A 38 12.46 -15.13 3.69
C PRO A 38 13.96 -15.25 4.04
N GLU A 39 14.62 -16.30 3.60
CA GLU A 39 16.06 -16.53 3.82
C GLU A 39 16.97 -15.56 3.08
N ASN A 40 16.46 -14.86 2.06
CA ASN A 40 17.17 -13.83 1.30
C ASN A 40 17.04 -12.44 1.95
N ILE A 41 16.15 -12.27 2.93
CA ILE A 41 15.88 -10.99 3.58
C ILE A 41 16.86 -10.81 4.74
N VAL A 42 17.82 -9.89 4.60
CA VAL A 42 18.77 -9.58 5.67
C VAL A 42 18.24 -8.55 6.64
N GLY A 43 17.21 -7.80 6.28
CA GLY A 43 16.51 -6.93 7.19
C GLY A 43 15.47 -6.02 6.53
N LEU A 44 14.36 -5.81 7.27
CA LEU A 44 13.29 -4.87 6.93
C LEU A 44 13.20 -3.76 7.98
N SER A 45 12.66 -2.60 7.61
CA SER A 45 12.49 -1.52 8.57
C SER A 45 11.57 -1.94 9.73
N PRO A 46 11.78 -1.42 10.96
CA PRO A 46 10.94 -1.76 12.11
C PRO A 46 9.45 -1.40 11.89
N MET A 47 9.17 -0.43 11.02
CA MET A 47 7.82 0.06 10.75
C MET A 47 6.89 -1.01 10.19
N VAL A 48 7.42 -1.99 9.44
CA VAL A 48 6.60 -3.05 8.85
C VAL A 48 6.01 -4.01 9.88
N ARG A 49 6.53 -4.02 11.11
CA ARG A 49 6.01 -4.82 12.23
C ARG A 49 4.85 -4.16 12.99
N ASP A 50 4.57 -2.91 12.68
CA ASP A 50 3.43 -2.19 13.23
C ASP A 50 2.17 -2.47 12.40
N CYS A 51 1.26 -3.28 12.97
CA CYS A 51 0.03 -3.68 12.31
C CYS A 51 -1.01 -2.54 12.16
N GLN A 52 -0.77 -1.36 12.72
CA GLN A 52 -1.57 -0.17 12.42
C GLN A 52 -1.23 0.38 11.04
N ASN A 53 0.03 0.27 10.62
CA ASN A 53 0.56 0.85 9.39
C ASN A 53 0.84 -0.18 8.29
N ALA A 54 1.06 -1.44 8.64
CA ALA A 54 1.42 -2.51 7.71
C ALA A 54 0.34 -3.59 7.60
N VAL A 55 0.06 -4.03 6.38
CA VAL A 55 -0.84 -5.15 6.11
C VAL A 55 -0.15 -6.48 6.41
N LEU A 56 1.17 -6.57 6.15
CA LEU A 56 1.96 -7.79 6.28
C LEU A 56 2.79 -7.84 7.58
N CYS A 57 2.31 -7.17 8.64
CA CYS A 57 3.04 -7.03 9.91
C CYS A 57 3.35 -8.38 10.59
N GLU A 58 2.46 -9.37 10.49
CA GLU A 58 2.68 -10.69 11.08
C GLU A 58 3.77 -11.45 10.33
N GLN A 59 3.79 -11.42 8.99
CA GLN A 59 4.85 -12.01 8.17
C GLN A 59 6.20 -11.36 8.45
N ALA A 60 6.21 -10.05 8.72
CA ALA A 60 7.43 -9.31 9.03
C ALA A 60 8.11 -9.77 10.33
N ARG A 61 7.41 -10.43 11.24
CA ARG A 61 7.98 -10.96 12.48
C ARG A 61 8.92 -12.15 12.26
N ALA A 62 8.74 -12.87 11.15
CA ALA A 62 9.53 -14.04 10.80
C ALA A 62 10.90 -13.69 10.15
N VAL A 63 11.15 -12.42 9.83
CA VAL A 63 12.38 -11.97 9.16
C VAL A 63 13.14 -10.96 10.03
N PRO A 64 14.47 -10.77 9.81
CA PRO A 64 15.24 -9.82 10.59
C PRO A 64 14.73 -8.39 10.47
N SER A 65 14.85 -7.60 11.55
CA SER A 65 14.59 -6.16 11.54
C SER A 65 15.89 -5.40 11.36
N LEU A 66 15.86 -4.37 10.51
CA LEU A 66 17.01 -3.53 10.20
C LEU A 66 16.72 -2.08 10.58
N ARG A 67 17.56 -1.46 11.40
CA ARG A 67 17.46 -0.02 11.66
C ARG A 67 17.68 0.76 10.37
N VAL A 68 16.86 1.78 10.14
CA VAL A 68 16.95 2.63 8.94
C VAL A 68 18.11 3.62 9.08
N SER A 69 19.35 3.12 8.98
CA SER A 69 20.58 3.91 9.06
C SER A 69 21.66 3.39 8.11
N ALA A 70 22.63 4.24 7.80
CA ALA A 70 23.77 3.89 6.95
C ALA A 70 24.64 2.79 7.59
N GLU A 71 24.90 2.89 8.90
CA GLU A 71 25.69 1.93 9.67
C GLU A 71 25.07 0.54 9.64
N ALA A 72 23.74 0.47 9.75
CA ALA A 72 23.04 -0.80 9.69
C ALA A 72 23.11 -1.42 8.29
N VAL A 73 23.01 -0.63 7.21
CA VAL A 73 23.21 -1.11 5.84
C VAL A 73 24.60 -1.70 5.68
N VAL A 74 25.65 -0.99 6.11
CA VAL A 74 27.03 -1.47 6.02
C VAL A 74 27.24 -2.76 6.83
N ALA A 75 26.72 -2.82 8.05
CA ALA A 75 26.88 -3.96 8.95
C ALA A 75 26.21 -5.24 8.42
N HIS A 76 25.08 -5.12 7.72
CA HIS A 76 24.32 -6.26 7.20
C HIS A 76 24.80 -6.72 5.82
N GLN A 77 25.67 -5.98 5.15
CA GLN A 77 26.25 -6.34 3.86
C GLN A 77 25.22 -6.86 2.84
N PRO A 78 24.18 -6.09 2.52
CA PRO A 78 23.21 -6.49 1.52
C PRO A 78 23.81 -6.46 0.10
N ASP A 79 23.25 -7.24 -0.81
CA ASP A 79 23.57 -7.16 -2.23
C ASP A 79 22.71 -6.10 -2.93
N ILE A 80 21.55 -5.78 -2.36
CA ILE A 80 20.59 -4.78 -2.85
C ILE A 80 19.89 -4.07 -1.70
N VAL A 81 19.65 -2.77 -1.88
CA VAL A 81 18.91 -1.92 -0.91
C VAL A 81 17.68 -1.33 -1.57
N LEU A 82 16.51 -1.53 -0.95
CA LEU A 82 15.26 -0.93 -1.39
C LEU A 82 14.80 0.17 -0.41
N GLY A 83 14.11 1.17 -0.94
CA GLY A 83 13.56 2.25 -0.11
C GLY A 83 12.62 3.17 -0.90
N GLY A 84 12.11 4.19 -0.24
CA GLY A 84 11.27 5.21 -0.87
C GLY A 84 12.07 6.41 -1.34
N THR A 85 11.60 7.08 -2.39
CA THR A 85 12.26 8.31 -2.93
C THR A 85 12.39 9.42 -1.89
N TYR A 86 11.51 9.44 -0.90
CA TYR A 86 11.46 10.49 0.14
C TYR A 86 11.97 10.03 1.51
N THR A 87 12.32 8.75 1.67
CA THR A 87 12.71 8.15 2.94
C THR A 87 14.12 7.58 2.88
N ALA A 88 14.75 7.42 4.05
CA ALA A 88 16.07 6.78 4.20
C ALA A 88 17.18 7.37 3.30
N ARG A 89 17.10 8.66 2.95
CA ARG A 89 17.97 9.30 1.95
C ARG A 89 19.45 9.09 2.21
N VAL A 90 19.89 9.27 3.46
CA VAL A 90 21.31 9.13 3.84
C VAL A 90 21.76 7.67 3.69
N ALA A 91 20.99 6.71 4.20
CA ALA A 91 21.31 5.29 4.11
C ALA A 91 21.37 4.81 2.65
N MET A 92 20.41 5.25 1.83
CA MET A 92 20.37 4.93 0.39
C MET A 92 21.51 5.59 -0.39
N GLN A 93 21.94 6.80 -0.01
CA GLN A 93 23.08 7.46 -0.62
C GLN A 93 24.40 6.74 -0.27
N VAL A 94 24.57 6.33 0.98
CA VAL A 94 25.73 5.52 1.40
C VAL A 94 25.75 4.19 0.66
N ALA A 95 24.62 3.50 0.54
CA ALA A 95 24.54 2.27 -0.25
C ALA A 95 25.03 2.48 -1.70
N ARG A 96 24.60 3.56 -2.36
CA ARG A 96 25.08 3.91 -3.72
C ARG A 96 26.57 4.19 -3.76
N SER A 97 27.11 4.93 -2.77
CA SER A 97 28.55 5.23 -2.71
C SER A 97 29.43 3.98 -2.51
N LEU A 98 28.84 2.93 -1.95
CA LEU A 98 29.46 1.61 -1.82
C LEU A 98 29.31 0.72 -3.07
N GLY A 99 28.67 1.25 -4.13
CA GLY A 99 28.45 0.51 -5.38
C GLY A 99 27.27 -0.48 -5.31
N LEU A 100 26.45 -0.44 -4.25
CA LEU A 100 25.30 -1.33 -4.14
C LEU A 100 24.15 -0.89 -5.08
N PRO A 101 23.47 -1.81 -5.73
CA PRO A 101 22.19 -1.53 -6.39
C PRO A 101 21.18 -0.97 -5.39
N VAL A 102 20.52 0.13 -5.77
CA VAL A 102 19.52 0.80 -4.93
C VAL A 102 18.25 1.05 -5.71
N VAL A 103 17.15 0.48 -5.24
CA VAL A 103 15.80 0.72 -5.77
C VAL A 103 15.08 1.74 -4.89
N ALA A 104 14.61 2.81 -5.51
CA ALA A 104 13.84 3.87 -4.84
C ALA A 104 12.44 3.94 -5.46
N LEU A 105 11.43 3.45 -4.75
CA LEU A 105 10.05 3.54 -5.20
C LEU A 105 9.45 4.91 -4.86
N ARG A 106 8.69 5.47 -5.80
CA ARG A 106 7.79 6.59 -5.55
C ARG A 106 6.51 6.06 -4.90
N PRO A 107 5.78 6.86 -4.11
CA PRO A 107 4.41 6.50 -3.74
C PRO A 107 3.56 6.21 -4.97
N ALA A 108 2.65 5.26 -4.87
CA ALA A 108 1.64 5.02 -5.90
C ALA A 108 0.57 6.12 -5.82
N ASP A 109 0.28 6.77 -6.93
CA ASP A 109 -0.78 7.78 -7.02
C ASP A 109 -2.09 7.15 -7.54
N LYS A 110 -2.01 6.00 -8.21
CA LYS A 110 -3.16 5.28 -8.78
C LYS A 110 -2.94 3.76 -8.74
N LEU A 111 -4.02 3.02 -8.89
CA LEU A 111 -3.99 1.56 -8.91
C LEU A 111 -3.11 0.99 -10.04
N ASP A 112 -3.05 1.67 -11.19
CA ASP A 112 -2.19 1.27 -12.32
C ASP A 112 -0.68 1.38 -12.03
N ASP A 113 -0.27 2.10 -11.00
CA ASP A 113 1.13 2.18 -10.60
C ASP A 113 1.60 0.90 -9.88
N ILE A 114 0.67 0.18 -9.23
CA ILE A 114 0.96 -1.01 -8.42
C ILE A 114 1.63 -2.13 -9.23
N PRO A 115 1.13 -2.54 -10.41
CA PRO A 115 1.80 -3.51 -11.27
C PRO A 115 3.23 -3.13 -11.63
N THR A 116 3.48 -1.85 -11.91
CA THR A 116 4.82 -1.35 -12.23
C THR A 116 5.76 -1.46 -11.03
N GLN A 117 5.28 -1.10 -9.83
CA GLN A 117 6.07 -1.23 -8.60
C GLN A 117 6.38 -2.68 -8.25
N ILE A 118 5.40 -3.59 -8.39
CA ILE A 118 5.60 -5.03 -8.21
C ILE A 118 6.72 -5.53 -9.12
N MET A 119 6.65 -5.23 -10.43
CA MET A 119 7.67 -5.68 -11.37
C MET A 119 9.04 -5.04 -11.10
N THR A 120 9.07 -3.73 -10.76
CA THR A 120 10.34 -3.05 -10.41
C THR A 120 11.05 -3.74 -9.24
N VAL A 121 10.31 -4.13 -8.21
CA VAL A 121 10.89 -4.84 -7.06
C VAL A 121 11.26 -6.26 -7.45
N ALA A 122 10.36 -7.00 -8.11
CA ALA A 122 10.57 -8.38 -8.51
C ALA A 122 11.81 -8.57 -9.41
N ASP A 123 11.95 -7.71 -10.42
CA ASP A 123 13.10 -7.74 -11.33
C ASP A 123 14.41 -7.43 -10.58
N ALA A 124 14.36 -6.45 -9.67
CA ALA A 124 15.52 -6.02 -8.92
C ALA A 124 16.05 -7.08 -7.93
N ILE A 125 15.15 -7.91 -7.36
CA ILE A 125 15.52 -8.97 -6.41
C ILE A 125 15.63 -10.36 -7.06
N GLY A 126 15.52 -10.45 -8.40
CA GLY A 126 15.66 -11.72 -9.14
C GLY A 126 14.43 -12.63 -9.10
N GLU A 127 13.24 -12.10 -8.82
CA GLU A 127 11.98 -12.85 -8.72
C GLU A 127 10.92 -12.44 -9.77
N PRO A 128 11.28 -12.29 -11.06
CA PRO A 128 10.40 -11.75 -12.09
C PRO A 128 9.16 -12.61 -12.33
N GLU A 129 9.26 -13.92 -12.17
CA GLU A 129 8.13 -14.83 -12.38
C GLU A 129 7.06 -14.64 -11.28
N ARG A 130 7.49 -14.56 -10.02
CA ARG A 130 6.61 -14.26 -8.89
C ARG A 130 5.95 -12.88 -9.06
N GLY A 131 6.72 -11.89 -9.57
CA GLY A 131 6.19 -10.57 -9.94
C GLY A 131 5.07 -10.66 -10.99
N ARG A 132 5.29 -11.39 -12.09
CA ARG A 132 4.27 -11.58 -13.14
C ARG A 132 3.01 -12.24 -12.62
N GLN A 133 3.13 -13.28 -11.80
CA GLN A 133 1.98 -13.95 -11.18
C GLN A 133 1.18 -12.99 -10.29
N LEU A 134 1.87 -12.20 -9.45
CA LEU A 134 1.23 -11.23 -8.57
C LEU A 134 0.50 -10.13 -9.37
N VAL A 135 1.12 -9.63 -10.43
CA VAL A 135 0.52 -8.64 -11.35
C VAL A 135 -0.69 -9.21 -12.06
N ALA A 136 -0.62 -10.46 -12.54
CA ALA A 136 -1.76 -11.10 -13.19
C ALA A 136 -2.95 -11.25 -12.25
N ALA A 137 -2.72 -11.71 -11.01
CA ALA A 137 -3.75 -11.82 -9.99
C ALA A 137 -4.34 -10.46 -9.61
N PHE A 138 -3.50 -9.42 -9.45
CA PHE A 138 -3.94 -8.06 -9.17
C PHE A 138 -4.86 -7.53 -10.28
N ARG A 139 -4.43 -7.65 -11.55
CA ARG A 139 -5.21 -7.14 -12.70
C ARG A 139 -6.55 -7.85 -12.85
N ALA A 140 -6.57 -9.17 -12.69
CA ALA A 140 -7.80 -9.95 -12.74
C ALA A 140 -8.79 -9.47 -11.67
N ARG A 141 -8.33 -9.34 -10.43
CA ARG A 141 -9.17 -8.88 -9.32
C ARG A 141 -9.61 -7.42 -9.48
N LEU A 142 -8.75 -6.53 -9.97
CA LEU A 142 -9.10 -5.13 -10.25
C LEU A 142 -10.22 -5.06 -11.31
N ALA A 143 -10.12 -5.85 -12.38
CA ALA A 143 -11.14 -5.90 -13.43
C ALA A 143 -12.51 -6.39 -12.91
N GLU A 144 -12.52 -7.37 -11.99
CA GLU A 144 -13.75 -7.86 -11.35
C GLU A 144 -14.39 -6.82 -10.42
N LEU A 145 -13.56 -6.04 -9.71
CA LEU A 145 -14.04 -5.08 -8.70
C LEU A 145 -14.38 -3.71 -9.27
N SER A 146 -13.82 -3.31 -10.42
CA SER A 146 -13.96 -1.95 -10.91
C SER A 146 -15.38 -1.67 -11.42
N VAL A 147 -15.96 -0.56 -10.95
CA VAL A 147 -17.26 -0.07 -11.37
C VAL A 147 -17.12 1.33 -11.96
N THR A 148 -17.70 1.53 -13.16
CA THR A 148 -17.78 2.86 -13.76
C THR A 148 -19.09 3.53 -13.34
N ALA A 149 -19.00 4.58 -12.51
CA ALA A 149 -20.17 5.34 -12.07
C ALA A 149 -19.84 6.84 -11.99
N PRO A 150 -19.86 7.56 -13.12
CA PRO A 150 -19.50 8.98 -13.17
C PRO A 150 -20.38 9.87 -12.28
N ASN A 151 -21.62 9.46 -12.01
CA ASN A 151 -22.56 10.14 -11.13
C ASN A 151 -22.81 9.35 -9.83
N GLY A 152 -21.82 8.61 -9.36
CA GLY A 152 -21.91 7.86 -8.11
C GLY A 152 -22.04 8.76 -6.88
N PRO A 153 -22.36 8.18 -5.72
CA PRO A 153 -22.43 8.91 -4.45
C PRO A 153 -21.08 9.53 -4.12
N VAL A 154 -21.13 10.60 -3.32
CA VAL A 154 -19.93 11.33 -2.90
C VAL A 154 -19.40 10.76 -1.59
N ALA A 155 -18.11 10.41 -1.56
CA ALA A 155 -17.43 9.95 -0.36
C ALA A 155 -16.35 10.94 0.09
N ALA A 156 -16.26 11.18 1.40
CA ALA A 156 -15.19 11.94 2.03
C ALA A 156 -14.32 11.00 2.87
N ILE A 157 -13.02 10.92 2.57
CA ILE A 157 -12.04 10.31 3.47
C ILE A 157 -11.57 11.42 4.40
N TYR A 158 -11.91 11.28 5.69
CA TYR A 158 -11.64 12.27 6.73
C TYR A 158 -10.72 11.65 7.78
N ALA A 159 -9.50 12.13 7.83
CA ALA A 159 -8.47 11.61 8.70
C ALA A 159 -8.24 12.52 9.92
N ALA A 160 -7.43 12.06 10.85
CA ALA A 160 -7.02 12.79 12.03
C ALA A 160 -6.58 14.24 11.67
N ASN A 161 -6.83 15.18 12.55
CA ASN A 161 -6.60 16.64 12.33
C ASN A 161 -7.40 17.24 11.15
N GLY A 162 -8.46 16.60 10.68
CA GLY A 162 -9.30 17.09 9.60
C GLY A 162 -8.68 16.98 8.21
N PHE A 163 -7.62 16.18 8.04
CA PHE A 163 -7.06 15.94 6.71
C PHE A 163 -8.05 15.21 5.81
N VAL A 164 -8.07 15.60 4.54
CA VAL A 164 -8.92 15.00 3.51
C VAL A 164 -8.10 14.55 2.31
N THR A 165 -8.62 13.55 1.61
CA THR A 165 -7.97 12.99 0.42
C THR A 165 -8.03 13.96 -0.74
N GLN A 166 -6.90 14.18 -1.38
CA GLN A 166 -6.78 15.04 -2.55
C GLN A 166 -7.12 14.29 -3.85
N PRO A 167 -7.69 14.97 -4.86
CA PRO A 167 -7.82 14.43 -6.19
C PRO A 167 -6.46 14.02 -6.77
N GLY A 168 -6.43 12.91 -7.52
CA GLY A 168 -5.22 12.37 -8.14
C GLY A 168 -4.32 11.56 -7.21
N SER A 169 -4.75 11.26 -5.98
CA SER A 169 -4.07 10.36 -5.05
C SER A 169 -4.59 8.92 -5.19
N LEU A 170 -3.84 7.94 -4.67
CA LEU A 170 -4.26 6.54 -4.67
C LEU A 170 -5.64 6.32 -3.99
N PRO A 171 -5.94 6.91 -2.81
CA PRO A 171 -7.29 6.78 -2.24
C PRO A 171 -8.39 7.39 -3.12
N ASP A 172 -8.12 8.49 -3.84
CA ASP A 172 -9.04 9.07 -4.81
C ASP A 172 -9.31 8.10 -5.97
N ASP A 173 -8.27 7.45 -6.48
CA ASP A 173 -8.38 6.46 -7.54
C ASP A 173 -9.20 5.23 -7.08
N VAL A 174 -8.97 4.77 -5.85
CA VAL A 174 -9.73 3.69 -5.21
C VAL A 174 -11.22 4.04 -5.09
N LEU A 175 -11.54 5.28 -4.66
CA LEU A 175 -12.94 5.74 -4.60
C LEU A 175 -13.61 5.67 -5.96
N ARG A 176 -12.94 6.12 -7.02
CA ARG A 176 -13.47 6.08 -8.39
C ARG A 176 -13.74 4.65 -8.86
N HIS A 177 -12.80 3.72 -8.62
CA HIS A 177 -12.98 2.30 -8.96
C HIS A 177 -14.08 1.61 -8.13
N ALA A 178 -14.37 2.10 -6.92
CA ALA A 178 -15.50 1.66 -6.13
C ALA A 178 -16.84 2.32 -6.52
N GLY A 179 -16.82 3.24 -7.50
CA GLY A 179 -17.98 3.95 -8.00
C GLY A 179 -18.42 5.14 -7.15
N PHE A 180 -17.51 5.73 -6.38
CA PHE A 180 -17.73 6.97 -5.63
C PHE A 180 -17.05 8.16 -6.31
N GLN A 181 -17.60 9.36 -6.06
CA GLN A 181 -16.93 10.63 -6.33
C GLN A 181 -16.20 11.09 -5.07
N ASN A 182 -14.98 11.61 -5.24
CA ASN A 182 -14.24 12.19 -4.13
C ASN A 182 -14.86 13.56 -3.73
N TYR A 183 -15.11 13.73 -2.44
CA TYR A 183 -15.67 14.97 -1.88
C TYR A 183 -14.85 16.21 -2.24
N THR A 184 -13.52 16.12 -2.17
CA THR A 184 -12.60 17.22 -2.49
C THR A 184 -12.45 17.47 -4.00
N GLY A 185 -12.93 16.57 -4.85
CA GLY A 185 -13.03 16.77 -6.30
C GLY A 185 -14.07 17.80 -6.72
N ARG A 186 -14.93 18.24 -5.79
CA ARG A 186 -15.94 19.28 -6.04
C ARG A 186 -15.29 20.63 -6.33
N LYS A 187 -15.95 21.45 -7.15
CA LYS A 187 -15.47 22.78 -7.53
C LYS A 187 -15.17 23.63 -6.28
N GLY A 188 -13.96 24.16 -6.19
CA GLY A 188 -13.49 25.00 -5.09
C GLY A 188 -12.87 24.27 -3.89
N MET A 189 -12.85 22.91 -3.88
CA MET A 189 -12.31 22.12 -2.76
C MET A 189 -11.00 21.39 -3.11
N SER A 190 -10.59 21.34 -4.38
CA SER A 190 -9.45 20.55 -4.86
C SER A 190 -8.09 20.91 -4.26
N HIS A 191 -7.96 22.02 -3.56
CA HIS A 191 -6.73 22.47 -2.90
C HIS A 191 -6.81 22.38 -1.36
N MET A 192 -7.93 21.91 -0.81
CA MET A 192 -8.12 21.81 0.63
C MET A 192 -7.43 20.56 1.16
N LEU A 193 -6.31 20.74 1.89
CA LEU A 193 -5.64 19.65 2.61
C LEU A 193 -6.39 19.29 3.91
N LYS A 194 -7.07 20.26 4.50
CA LYS A 194 -7.86 20.11 5.73
C LYS A 194 -9.25 20.67 5.52
N LEU A 195 -10.23 19.97 6.04
CA LEU A 195 -11.63 20.36 6.04
C LEU A 195 -12.09 20.62 7.48
N PRO A 196 -12.57 21.83 7.81
CA PRO A 196 -13.19 22.08 9.10
C PRO A 196 -14.40 21.16 9.32
N LEU A 197 -14.58 20.71 10.56
CA LEU A 197 -15.69 19.82 10.93
C LEU A 197 -17.04 20.45 10.61
N GLU A 198 -17.17 21.77 10.86
CA GLU A 198 -18.37 22.55 10.59
C GLU A 198 -18.72 22.54 9.09
N THR A 199 -17.72 22.61 8.23
CA THR A 199 -17.94 22.55 6.77
C THR A 199 -18.40 21.17 6.34
N LEU A 200 -17.80 20.10 6.93
CA LEU A 200 -18.18 18.71 6.65
C LEU A 200 -19.65 18.46 7.09
N ILE A 201 -20.07 18.99 8.23
CA ILE A 201 -21.44 18.84 8.73
C ILE A 201 -22.43 19.70 7.94
N ALA A 202 -22.06 20.91 7.55
CA ALA A 202 -22.91 21.78 6.76
C ALA A 202 -23.15 21.28 5.34
N HIS A 203 -22.19 20.53 4.78
CA HIS A 203 -22.23 19.98 3.43
C HIS A 203 -21.86 18.49 3.45
N PRO A 204 -22.69 17.61 4.01
CA PRO A 204 -22.34 16.23 4.24
C PRO A 204 -22.09 15.47 2.91
N PRO A 205 -21.10 14.53 2.88
CA PRO A 205 -21.00 13.53 1.84
C PRO A 205 -22.09 12.47 2.00
N ASP A 206 -22.31 11.67 0.94
CA ASP A 206 -23.16 10.49 1.04
C ASP A 206 -22.51 9.39 1.91
N LEU A 207 -21.16 9.31 1.93
CA LEU A 207 -20.38 8.38 2.75
C LEU A 207 -19.22 9.11 3.42
N LEU A 208 -19.12 9.04 4.74
CA LEU A 208 -17.97 9.47 5.51
C LEU A 208 -17.07 8.28 5.82
N ILE A 209 -15.83 8.32 5.35
CA ILE A 209 -14.84 7.27 5.58
C ILE A 209 -13.83 7.76 6.61
N LEU A 210 -13.67 6.99 7.68
CA LEU A 210 -12.80 7.27 8.81
C LEU A 210 -11.73 6.17 8.94
N ASP A 211 -10.57 6.50 9.50
CA ASP A 211 -9.62 5.54 10.03
C ASP A 211 -9.58 5.64 11.55
N ARG A 212 -10.26 4.74 12.21
CA ARG A 212 -10.28 4.61 13.68
C ARG A 212 -9.45 3.41 14.16
N SER A 213 -8.58 2.88 13.32
CA SER A 213 -7.74 1.70 13.65
C SER A 213 -6.60 2.03 14.63
N GLY A 214 -6.30 3.31 14.89
CA GLY A 214 -5.25 3.74 15.80
C GLY A 214 -5.48 3.23 17.24
N GLN A 215 -4.42 2.67 17.85
CA GLN A 215 -4.44 2.29 19.26
C GLN A 215 -3.79 3.38 20.10
N GLY A 216 -4.39 3.66 21.26
CA GLY A 216 -3.94 4.69 22.18
C GLY A 216 -4.60 6.05 21.96
N TYR A 217 -4.54 6.89 23.01
CA TYR A 217 -5.14 8.22 22.99
C TYR A 217 -4.24 9.17 22.18
N SER A 218 -4.83 9.80 21.17
CA SER A 218 -4.24 10.92 20.43
C SER A 218 -5.29 12.02 20.28
N ILE A 219 -4.92 13.27 20.59
CA ILE A 219 -5.82 14.42 20.41
C ILE A 219 -6.28 14.52 18.94
N ALA A 220 -5.40 14.20 18.00
CA ALA A 220 -5.70 14.17 16.58
C ALA A 220 -6.75 13.11 16.22
N GLN A 221 -6.64 11.93 16.84
CA GLN A 221 -7.58 10.83 16.65
C GLN A 221 -8.91 11.08 17.38
N ALA A 222 -8.86 11.68 18.57
CA ALA A 222 -10.07 12.03 19.34
C ALA A 222 -11.07 12.92 18.57
N MET A 223 -10.59 13.65 17.56
CA MET A 223 -11.44 14.42 16.67
C MET A 223 -12.38 13.52 15.84
N LEU A 224 -11.94 12.31 15.48
CA LEU A 224 -12.76 11.35 14.74
C LEU A 224 -13.82 10.68 15.64
N ASP A 225 -13.59 10.66 16.95
CA ASP A 225 -14.51 10.14 17.96
C ASP A 225 -15.41 11.22 18.55
N ASN A 226 -15.33 12.47 18.03
CA ASN A 226 -16.13 13.58 18.52
C ASN A 226 -17.63 13.26 18.40
N PRO A 227 -18.42 13.38 19.49
CA PRO A 227 -19.85 13.07 19.47
C PRO A 227 -20.64 13.86 18.42
N VAL A 228 -20.23 15.09 18.13
CA VAL A 228 -20.87 15.92 17.09
C VAL A 228 -20.70 15.28 15.72
N LEU A 229 -19.48 14.80 15.39
CA LEU A 229 -19.21 14.07 14.14
C LEU A 229 -19.99 12.76 14.09
N GLN A 230 -19.94 11.99 15.18
CA GLN A 230 -20.62 10.68 15.24
C GLN A 230 -22.14 10.79 15.11
N ASN A 231 -22.74 11.81 15.71
CA ASN A 231 -24.18 12.04 15.65
C ASN A 231 -24.65 12.67 14.33
N ALA A 232 -23.76 13.43 13.64
CA ALA A 232 -24.09 14.04 12.36
C ALA A 232 -24.21 13.03 11.21
N PHE A 233 -23.59 11.84 11.35
CA PHE A 233 -23.60 10.80 10.31
C PHE A 233 -24.17 9.49 10.88
N PRO A 234 -25.34 9.02 10.39
CA PRO A 234 -25.84 7.69 10.69
C PRO A 234 -24.87 6.58 10.27
N GLU A 235 -24.94 5.41 10.89
CA GLU A 235 -24.03 4.28 10.61
C GLU A 235 -24.02 3.86 9.14
N ALA A 236 -25.18 3.92 8.45
CA ALA A 236 -25.27 3.62 7.02
C ALA A 236 -24.48 4.60 6.12
N HIS A 237 -24.16 5.78 6.64
CA HIS A 237 -23.39 6.83 5.96
C HIS A 237 -21.95 6.94 6.47
N LYS A 238 -21.48 5.93 7.24
CA LYS A 238 -20.10 5.85 7.75
C LYS A 238 -19.44 4.55 7.32
N ALA A 239 -18.12 4.60 7.13
CA ALA A 239 -17.28 3.43 6.94
C ALA A 239 -15.97 3.60 7.69
N ASP A 240 -15.53 2.54 8.38
CA ASP A 240 -14.19 2.49 8.96
C ASP A 240 -13.26 1.71 8.03
N ILE A 241 -12.29 2.40 7.47
CA ILE A 241 -11.31 1.80 6.56
C ILE A 241 -9.91 2.13 7.06
N PRO A 242 -9.16 1.13 7.55
CA PRO A 242 -7.80 1.34 8.04
C PRO A 242 -6.87 1.89 6.95
N ALA A 243 -6.13 2.97 7.26
CA ALA A 243 -5.20 3.61 6.32
C ALA A 243 -4.13 2.65 5.79
N ARG A 244 -3.73 1.62 6.56
CA ARG A 244 -2.76 0.61 6.11
C ARG A 244 -3.14 -0.09 4.80
N LEU A 245 -4.43 -0.11 4.43
CA LEU A 245 -4.89 -0.75 3.19
C LEU A 245 -4.57 0.06 1.92
N TRP A 246 -4.34 1.37 2.05
CA TRP A 246 -4.03 2.26 0.92
C TRP A 246 -2.83 3.19 1.15
N LEU A 247 -2.18 3.11 2.33
CA LEU A 247 -0.98 3.88 2.63
C LEU A 247 0.18 3.52 1.67
N CYS A 248 0.31 2.23 1.36
CA CYS A 248 1.19 1.71 0.31
C CYS A 248 0.31 1.14 -0.80
N GLY A 249 0.63 1.41 -2.05
CA GLY A 249 -0.04 0.77 -3.18
C GLY A 249 0.32 -0.71 -3.25
N LEU A 250 -0.50 -1.56 -2.63
CA LEU A 250 -0.31 -3.00 -2.54
C LEU A 250 -1.49 -3.73 -3.18
N PRO A 251 -1.37 -5.02 -3.55
CA PRO A 251 -2.52 -5.80 -3.99
C PRO A 251 -3.70 -5.78 -3.02
N GLN A 252 -3.44 -5.69 -1.72
CA GLN A 252 -4.46 -5.60 -0.66
C GLN A 252 -5.24 -4.28 -0.67
N THR A 253 -4.79 -3.27 -1.41
CA THR A 253 -5.56 -2.04 -1.63
C THR A 253 -6.90 -2.32 -2.31
N LEU A 254 -7.01 -3.41 -3.09
CA LEU A 254 -8.25 -3.83 -3.70
C LEU A 254 -9.33 -4.27 -2.67
N ASP A 255 -8.94 -4.61 -1.45
CA ASP A 255 -9.89 -4.93 -0.37
C ASP A 255 -10.73 -3.71 0.01
N VAL A 256 -10.18 -2.51 -0.17
CA VAL A 256 -10.92 -1.26 0.06
C VAL A 256 -12.06 -1.11 -0.94
N ILE A 257 -11.82 -1.43 -2.23
CA ILE A 257 -12.87 -1.36 -3.27
C ILE A 257 -14.03 -2.28 -2.88
N SER A 258 -13.73 -3.53 -2.51
CA SER A 258 -14.76 -4.50 -2.10
C SER A 258 -15.59 -3.99 -0.90
N ARG A 259 -14.93 -3.39 0.12
CA ARG A 259 -15.61 -2.82 1.29
C ARG A 259 -16.50 -1.64 0.90
N LEU A 260 -15.99 -0.74 0.08
CA LEU A 260 -16.74 0.42 -0.38
C LEU A 260 -17.95 0.05 -1.23
N GLN A 261 -17.87 -1.03 -2.01
CA GLN A 261 -19.02 -1.53 -2.77
C GLN A 261 -20.15 -2.04 -1.86
N VAL A 262 -19.81 -2.66 -0.74
CA VAL A 262 -20.82 -3.04 0.28
C VAL A 262 -21.51 -1.80 0.84
N ASN A 263 -20.74 -0.76 1.20
CA ASN A 263 -21.31 0.51 1.67
C ASN A 263 -22.18 1.18 0.59
N ARG A 264 -21.74 1.14 -0.67
CA ARG A 264 -22.50 1.70 -1.79
C ARG A 264 -23.84 1.00 -1.98
N ALA A 265 -23.86 -0.34 -1.95
CA ALA A 265 -25.11 -1.11 -2.06
C ALA A 265 -26.08 -0.77 -0.90
N ALA A 266 -25.55 -0.55 0.31
CA ALA A 266 -26.36 -0.12 1.45
C ALA A 266 -26.96 1.29 1.24
N LEU A 267 -26.18 2.24 0.69
CA LEU A 267 -26.66 3.59 0.36
C LEU A 267 -27.72 3.56 -0.75
N ASP A 268 -27.55 2.74 -1.77
CA ASP A 268 -28.51 2.61 -2.88
C ASP A 268 -29.85 2.01 -2.41
N ALA A 269 -29.82 1.15 -1.37
CA ALA A 269 -31.03 0.59 -0.75
C ALA A 269 -31.83 1.60 0.11
N LEU A 270 -31.21 2.74 0.48
CA LEU A 270 -31.86 3.82 1.26
C LEU A 270 -32.53 4.88 0.37
N ARG A 271 -32.32 4.85 -0.95
CA ARG A 271 -32.85 5.78 -1.94
C ARG A 271 -34.17 5.26 -2.54
#